data_c119c90d7e7dde6d56948d781087fea9
#
_entry.id   c119c90d7e7dde6d56948d781087fea9
#
_cell.length_a   1.000
_cell.length_b   1.000
_cell.length_c   1.000
_cell.angle_alpha   90.00
_cell.angle_beta   90.00
_cell.angle_gamma   90.00
#
_symmetry.space_group_name_H-M   'P 1'
#
loop_
_entity.id
_entity.type
_entity.pdbx_description
1 polymer ?
#
loop_
_entity_poly.entity_id
_entity_poly.type
_entity_poly.pdbx_seq_one_letter_code
_entity_poly.pdbx_strand_id
1 'polypeptide(L)'
;MREILFKYLPENAVTSCFELIKANNIYLRIVNERKTRHGDYRQLPNGQHLITMNATANKYRFLITFIHEVAHLIAFERFGRLIKPHGNEWKYTFQ
;
A
#
# COMPACT_ATOMS: atom_id res chain seq x y z
N MET A 1 14.73 -4.07 4.30
CA MET A 1 13.48 -3.36 3.94
C MET A 1 13.58 -1.84 4.11
N ARG A 2 14.13 -1.34 5.23
CA ARG A 2 14.20 0.11 5.44
C ARG A 2 15.03 0.81 4.37
N GLU A 3 16.10 0.20 3.90
CA GLU A 3 16.95 0.79 2.85
C GLU A 3 16.15 1.00 1.56
N ILE A 4 15.29 0.04 1.22
CA ILE A 4 14.44 0.16 0.04
C ILE A 4 13.46 1.31 0.22
N LEU A 5 12.89 1.44 1.42
CA LEU A 5 11.93 2.51 1.69
C LEU A 5 12.59 3.89 1.60
N PHE A 6 13.83 4.03 2.06
CA PHE A 6 14.56 5.30 1.92
C PHE A 6 14.75 5.69 0.46
N LYS A 7 14.84 4.71 -0.44
CA LYS A 7 15.00 4.99 -1.86
C LYS A 7 13.73 5.58 -2.49
N TYR A 8 12.56 5.13 -2.03
CA TYR A 8 11.29 5.45 -2.70
C TYR A 8 10.38 6.39 -1.92
N LEU A 9 10.62 6.60 -0.64
CA LEU A 9 9.76 7.42 0.23
C LEU A 9 10.48 8.67 0.72
N PRO A 10 9.71 9.74 1.03
CA PRO A 10 10.30 10.86 1.77
C PRO A 10 10.89 10.33 3.08
N GLU A 11 12.03 10.89 3.49
CA GLU A 11 12.76 10.40 4.66
C GLU A 11 11.88 10.37 5.91
N ASN A 12 11.09 11.42 6.12
CA ASN A 12 10.25 11.51 7.31
C ASN A 12 9.06 10.55 7.32
N ALA A 13 8.80 9.86 6.22
CA ALA A 13 7.71 8.88 6.13
C ALA A 13 8.20 7.44 6.28
N VAL A 14 9.52 7.19 6.24
CA VAL A 14 10.05 5.83 6.20
C VAL A 14 9.67 5.02 7.43
N THR A 15 9.86 5.58 8.62
CA THR A 15 9.58 4.84 9.86
C THR A 15 8.11 4.47 9.96
N SER A 16 7.21 5.42 9.70
CA SER A 16 5.77 5.15 9.77
C SER A 16 5.33 4.09 8.76
N CYS A 17 5.85 4.16 7.54
CA CYS A 17 5.51 3.16 6.52
C CYS A 17 6.07 1.79 6.86
N PHE A 18 7.29 1.74 7.40
CA PHE A 18 7.89 0.49 7.85
C PHE A 18 7.04 -0.17 8.96
N GLU A 19 6.56 0.62 9.90
CA GLU A 19 5.67 0.14 10.97
C GLU A 19 4.36 -0.41 10.40
N LEU A 20 3.78 0.27 9.41
CA LEU A 20 2.56 -0.23 8.75
C LEU A 20 2.80 -1.57 8.07
N ILE A 21 3.94 -1.72 7.41
CA ILE A 21 4.30 -2.97 6.72
C ILE A 21 4.38 -4.11 7.73
N LYS A 22 5.07 -3.87 8.85
CA LYS A 22 5.23 -4.91 9.88
C LYS A 22 3.91 -5.22 10.57
N ALA A 23 3.14 -4.20 10.94
CA ALA A 23 1.91 -4.39 11.72
C ALA A 23 0.82 -5.10 10.93
N ASN A 24 0.82 -4.98 9.60
CA ASN A 24 -0.24 -5.52 8.76
C ASN A 24 0.20 -6.72 7.91
N ASN A 25 1.36 -7.30 8.19
CA ASN A 25 1.87 -8.46 7.46
C ASN A 25 1.89 -8.21 5.94
N ILE A 26 2.46 -7.07 5.54
CA ILE A 26 2.50 -6.65 4.14
C ILE A 26 3.76 -7.19 3.48
N TYR A 27 3.59 -7.79 2.29
CA TYR A 27 4.69 -8.07 1.38
C TYR A 27 4.70 -6.93 0.36
N LEU A 28 5.72 -6.07 0.42
CA LEU A 28 5.88 -4.97 -0.51
C LEU A 28 6.72 -5.43 -1.69
N ARG A 29 6.17 -5.33 -2.89
CA ARG A 29 6.88 -5.66 -4.12
C ARG A 29 6.97 -4.42 -5.00
N ILE A 30 8.16 -4.12 -5.50
CA ILE A 30 8.40 -2.96 -6.34
C ILE A 30 8.75 -3.46 -7.74
N VAL A 31 8.03 -2.96 -8.73
CA VAL A 31 8.16 -3.38 -10.13
C VAL A 31 8.47 -2.19 -11.02
N ASN A 32 8.88 -2.45 -12.24
CA ASN A 32 9.08 -1.40 -13.22
C ASN A 32 7.79 -0.63 -13.43
N GLU A 33 7.92 0.66 -13.70
CA GLU A 33 6.76 1.56 -13.82
C GLU A 33 5.80 1.05 -14.89
N ARG A 34 4.53 0.90 -14.51
CA ARG A 34 3.46 0.47 -15.40
C ARG A 34 2.66 1.69 -15.85
N LYS A 35 2.08 1.61 -17.08
CA LYS A 35 1.35 2.75 -17.63
C LYS A 35 -0.06 2.89 -17.09
N THR A 36 -0.67 1.78 -16.67
CA THR A 36 -2.10 1.75 -16.36
C THR A 36 -2.42 1.79 -14.88
N ARG A 37 -1.42 1.68 -14.01
CA ARG A 37 -1.64 1.74 -12.56
C ARG A 37 -0.36 2.15 -11.85
N HIS A 38 -0.53 2.81 -10.70
CA HIS A 38 0.60 3.23 -9.87
C HIS A 38 0.92 2.21 -8.79
N GLY A 39 -0.07 1.45 -8.34
CA GLY A 39 0.08 0.39 -7.37
C GLY A 39 -1.15 -0.48 -7.35
N ASP A 40 -1.08 -1.59 -6.61
CA ASP A 40 -2.24 -2.45 -6.40
C ASP A 40 -2.08 -3.26 -5.12
N TYR A 41 -3.20 -3.80 -4.65
CA TYR A 41 -3.25 -4.59 -3.44
C TYR A 41 -4.05 -5.87 -3.70
N ARG A 42 -3.59 -6.99 -3.10
CA ARG A 42 -4.40 -8.20 -3.04
C ARG A 42 -3.97 -9.06 -1.85
N GLN A 43 -4.87 -9.89 -1.34
CA GLN A 43 -4.55 -10.86 -0.32
C GLN A 43 -4.03 -12.14 -0.97
N LEU A 44 -2.93 -12.67 -0.42
CA LEU A 44 -2.35 -13.93 -0.89
C LEU A 44 -3.05 -15.11 -0.20
N PRO A 45 -2.97 -16.34 -0.79
CA PRO A 45 -3.61 -17.51 -0.18
C PRO A 45 -3.15 -17.82 1.23
N ASN A 46 -1.92 -17.43 1.60
CA ASN A 46 -1.41 -17.64 2.95
C ASN A 46 -1.88 -16.60 3.97
N GLY A 47 -2.77 -15.68 3.57
CA GLY A 47 -3.26 -14.62 4.43
C GLY A 47 -2.43 -13.36 4.42
N GLN A 48 -1.24 -13.39 3.84
CA GLN A 48 -0.40 -12.21 3.73
C GLN A 48 -0.96 -11.23 2.72
N HIS A 49 -0.68 -9.95 2.91
CA HIS A 49 -1.16 -8.89 2.01
C HIS A 49 -0.04 -8.49 1.06
N LEU A 50 -0.32 -8.51 -0.23
CA LEU A 50 0.64 -8.11 -1.26
C LEU A 50 0.28 -6.73 -1.77
N ILE A 51 1.20 -5.78 -1.59
CA ILE A 51 1.11 -4.45 -2.20
C ILE A 51 2.22 -4.34 -3.23
N THR A 52 1.84 -4.12 -4.49
CA THR A 52 2.78 -3.95 -5.58
C THR A 52 2.82 -2.48 -5.96
N MET A 53 4.03 -1.91 -6.00
CA MET A 53 4.24 -0.49 -6.27
C MET A 53 5.15 -0.32 -7.47
N ASN A 54 4.90 0.73 -8.26
CA ASN A 54 5.80 1.12 -9.32
C ASN A 54 7.05 1.79 -8.75
N ALA A 55 8.21 1.49 -9.36
CA ALA A 55 9.47 2.15 -9.03
C ALA A 55 9.46 3.53 -9.67
N THR A 56 8.96 4.53 -8.94
CA THR A 56 8.91 5.90 -9.43
C THR A 56 9.90 6.78 -8.67
N ALA A 57 10.50 7.74 -9.38
CA ALA A 57 11.41 8.71 -8.76
C ALA A 57 10.67 9.75 -7.91
N ASN A 58 9.35 9.87 -8.08
CA ASN A 58 8.55 10.83 -7.32
C ASN A 58 8.18 10.23 -5.98
N LYS A 59 8.90 10.61 -4.93
CA LYS A 59 8.73 10.05 -3.59
C LYS A 59 7.36 10.35 -2.98
N TYR A 60 6.79 11.50 -3.29
CA TYR A 60 5.47 11.85 -2.75
C TYR A 60 4.37 11.07 -3.45
N ARG A 61 4.50 10.84 -4.75
CA ARG A 61 3.56 9.98 -5.47
C ARG A 61 3.62 8.54 -4.92
N PHE A 62 4.82 8.05 -4.67
CA PHE A 62 4.99 6.73 -4.09
C PHE A 62 4.30 6.65 -2.73
N LEU A 63 4.49 7.64 -1.88
CA LEU A 63 3.88 7.67 -0.55
C LEU A 63 2.36 7.68 -0.64
N ILE A 64 1.80 8.57 -1.46
CA ILE A 64 0.34 8.68 -1.59
C ILE A 64 -0.25 7.37 -2.13
N THR A 65 0.38 6.78 -3.12
CA THR A 65 -0.07 5.51 -3.69
C THR A 65 0.01 4.39 -2.66
N PHE A 66 1.10 4.34 -1.89
CA PHE A 66 1.25 3.31 -0.85
C PHE A 66 0.14 3.44 0.21
N ILE A 67 -0.13 4.65 0.68
CA ILE A 67 -1.18 4.88 1.67
C ILE A 67 -2.55 4.48 1.10
N HIS A 68 -2.79 4.76 -0.18
CA HIS A 68 -4.02 4.35 -0.85
C HIS A 68 -4.18 2.82 -0.83
N GLU A 69 -3.13 2.07 -1.12
CA GLU A 69 -3.20 0.62 -1.11
C GLU A 69 -3.34 0.07 0.32
N VAL A 70 -2.71 0.70 1.30
CA VAL A 70 -2.90 0.32 2.70
C VAL A 70 -4.36 0.54 3.12
N ALA A 71 -4.98 1.62 2.64
CA ALA A 71 -6.40 1.88 2.91
C ALA A 71 -7.29 0.76 2.35
N HIS A 72 -6.99 0.25 1.15
CA HIS A 72 -7.71 -0.89 0.59
C HIS A 72 -7.54 -2.13 1.47
N LEU A 73 -6.33 -2.38 1.95
CA LEU A 73 -6.03 -3.51 2.81
C LEU A 73 -6.85 -3.42 4.10
N ILE A 74 -6.86 -2.27 4.74
CA ILE A 74 -7.58 -2.07 5.99
C ILE A 74 -9.10 -2.20 5.77
N ALA A 75 -9.61 -1.62 4.69
CA ALA A 75 -11.02 -1.75 4.35
C ALA A 75 -11.40 -3.22 4.11
N PHE A 76 -10.56 -3.96 3.40
CA PHE A 76 -10.79 -5.38 3.17
C PHE A 76 -10.85 -6.16 4.47
N GLU A 77 -9.92 -5.89 5.40
CA GLU A 77 -9.89 -6.59 6.68
C GLU A 77 -11.10 -6.27 7.55
N ARG A 78 -11.60 -5.02 7.49
CA ARG A 78 -12.72 -4.59 8.32
C ARG A 78 -14.08 -4.99 7.75
N PHE A 79 -14.24 -4.97 6.43
CA PHE A 79 -15.55 -5.14 5.78
C PHE A 79 -15.62 -6.35 4.85
N GLY A 80 -14.49 -6.98 4.53
CA GLY A 80 -14.46 -8.18 3.72
C GLY A 80 -14.51 -7.91 2.23
N ARG A 81 -14.71 -8.98 1.46
CA ARG A 81 -14.62 -8.93 0.00
C ARG A 81 -15.82 -8.31 -0.70
N LEU A 82 -16.91 -8.10 0.04
CA LEU A 82 -18.14 -7.60 -0.54
C LEU A 82 -18.18 -6.08 -0.68
N ILE A 83 -17.19 -5.38 -0.14
CA ILE A 83 -17.15 -3.92 -0.26
C ILE A 83 -16.75 -3.52 -1.68
N LYS A 84 -17.24 -2.35 -2.10
CA LYS A 84 -16.83 -1.75 -3.36
C LYS A 84 -15.64 -0.84 -3.11
N PRO A 85 -14.55 -0.93 -3.92
CA PRO A 85 -13.46 0.03 -3.83
C PRO A 85 -14.01 1.46 -3.95
N HIS A 86 -13.53 2.35 -3.09
CA HIS A 86 -13.96 3.75 -3.05
C HIS A 86 -15.43 3.94 -2.65
N GLY A 87 -16.06 2.91 -2.04
CA GLY A 87 -17.37 3.04 -1.43
C GLY A 87 -17.29 3.71 -0.05
N ASN A 88 -18.43 3.75 0.64
CA ASN A 88 -18.50 4.41 1.94
C ASN A 88 -17.55 3.78 2.96
N GLU A 89 -17.44 2.45 2.99
CA GLU A 89 -16.56 1.75 3.91
C GLU A 89 -15.09 2.12 3.68
N TRP A 90 -14.70 2.23 2.41
CA TRP A 90 -13.34 2.63 2.07
C TRP A 90 -13.05 4.05 2.52
N LYS A 91 -14.01 4.97 2.32
CA LYS A 91 -13.84 6.38 2.72
C LYS A 91 -13.61 6.51 4.21
N TYR A 92 -14.39 5.78 5.03
CA TYR A 92 -14.21 5.80 6.47
C TYR A 92 -12.83 5.30 6.88
N THR A 93 -12.33 4.27 6.20
CA THR A 93 -11.03 3.69 6.51
C THR A 93 -9.90 4.63 6.11
N PHE A 94 -10.02 5.27 4.95
CA PHE A 94 -8.96 6.12 4.42
C PHE A 94 -8.81 7.40 5.21
N GLN A 95 -9.89 7.93 5.73
CA GLN A 95 -9.83 9.12 6.56
C GLN A 95 -9.13 8.84 7.88
#